data_46dde0468a980d361614e610dc8f6d7d
#
_entry.id   46dde0468a980d361614e610dc8f6d7d
#
_cell.length_a   1.000
_cell.length_b   1.000
_cell.length_c   1.000
_cell.angle_alpha   90.00
_cell.angle_beta   90.00
_cell.angle_gamma   90.00
#
_symmetry.space_group_name_H-M   'P 1'
#
loop_
_entity.id
_entity.type
_entity.pdbx_description
1 polymer ?
#
loop_
_entity_poly.entity_id
_entity_poly.type
_entity_poly.pdbx_seq_one_letter_code
_entity_poly.pdbx_strand_id
1 'polypeptide(L)'
;MAMMVWITGEVKDGNLDQVIELADEPHGNAFTALQKGCERLERSISHENPNHILLTELWSSKEEWDVYFAMAKTVRDENGWNARFLHLLEEDGVQITFSEMDKSL
;
A
#
# COMPACT_ATOMS: atom_id res chain seq x y z
N MET A 1 -7.32 -18.42 6.27
CA MET A 1 -6.24 -17.97 7.15
C MET A 1 -5.94 -16.51 6.87
N ALA A 2 -5.78 -15.74 7.90
CA ALA A 2 -5.49 -14.31 7.76
C ALA A 2 -4.10 -14.11 7.14
N MET A 3 -3.99 -13.06 6.35
CA MET A 3 -2.80 -12.76 5.56
C MET A 3 -2.28 -11.38 5.89
N MET A 4 -0.98 -11.29 6.19
CA MET A 4 -0.30 -10.02 6.32
C MET A 4 0.27 -9.62 4.96
N VAL A 5 0.09 -8.37 4.58
CA VAL A 5 0.69 -7.81 3.37
C VAL A 5 1.63 -6.69 3.80
N TRP A 6 2.87 -6.81 3.36
CA TRP A 6 3.94 -5.86 3.67
C TRP A 6 4.31 -5.15 2.38
N ILE A 7 4.07 -3.85 2.32
CA ILE A 7 4.39 -3.06 1.15
C ILE A 7 5.41 -2.01 1.53
N THR A 8 6.50 -1.95 0.78
CA THR A 8 7.49 -0.90 0.93
C THR A 8 7.56 -0.08 -0.34
N GLY A 9 7.67 1.23 -0.20
CA GLY A 9 7.85 2.13 -1.32
C GLY A 9 9.11 2.96 -1.12
N GLU A 10 9.98 2.97 -2.12
CA GLU A 10 11.17 3.80 -2.14
C GLU A 10 10.85 5.08 -2.90
N VAL A 11 10.79 6.19 -2.18
CA VAL A 11 10.37 7.49 -2.69
C VAL A 11 11.58 8.25 -3.20
N LYS A 12 11.45 8.91 -4.35
CA LYS A 12 12.49 9.80 -4.85
C LYS A 12 12.75 10.92 -3.85
N ASP A 13 14.01 11.30 -3.75
CA ASP A 13 14.42 12.34 -2.82
C ASP A 13 13.60 13.63 -2.99
N GLY A 14 13.08 14.15 -1.88
CA GLY A 14 12.26 15.35 -1.87
C GLY A 14 10.77 15.12 -2.17
N ASN A 15 10.32 13.90 -2.46
CA ASN A 15 8.94 13.64 -2.86
C ASN A 15 8.06 13.04 -1.77
N LEU A 16 8.57 12.84 -0.55
CA LEU A 16 7.81 12.15 0.50
C LEU A 16 6.49 12.85 0.82
N ASP A 17 6.50 14.17 0.95
CA ASP A 17 5.28 14.93 1.28
C ASP A 17 4.21 14.75 0.20
N GLN A 18 4.61 14.71 -1.07
CA GLN A 18 3.69 14.49 -2.18
C GLN A 18 3.12 13.07 -2.19
N VAL A 19 3.93 12.07 -1.81
CA VAL A 19 3.48 10.68 -1.68
C VAL A 19 2.42 10.58 -0.57
N ILE A 20 2.67 11.20 0.58
CA ILE A 20 1.73 11.19 1.69
C ILE A 20 0.41 11.89 1.28
N GLU A 21 0.51 13.02 0.62
CA GLU A 21 -0.66 13.75 0.12
C GLU A 21 -1.50 12.89 -0.83
N LEU A 22 -0.83 12.21 -1.76
CA LEU A 22 -1.48 11.31 -2.70
C LEU A 22 -2.11 10.10 -2.00
N ALA A 23 -1.40 9.53 -1.01
CA ALA A 23 -1.90 8.41 -0.22
C ALA A 23 -3.14 8.79 0.61
N ASP A 24 -3.28 10.05 0.96
CA ASP A 24 -4.44 10.56 1.72
C ASP A 24 -5.61 10.98 0.83
N GLU A 25 -5.47 10.93 -0.49
CA GLU A 25 -6.59 11.16 -1.41
C GLU A 25 -7.63 10.03 -1.32
N PRO A 26 -8.87 10.26 -1.79
CA PRO A 26 -9.94 9.27 -1.66
C PRO A 26 -9.63 7.89 -2.24
N HIS A 27 -8.79 7.80 -3.28
CA HIS A 27 -8.39 6.51 -3.87
C HIS A 27 -7.05 5.99 -3.33
N GLY A 28 -6.52 6.62 -2.28
CA GLY A 28 -5.30 6.19 -1.62
C GLY A 28 -5.55 5.13 -0.54
N ASN A 29 -4.90 5.27 0.62
CA ASN A 29 -4.94 4.26 1.67
C ASN A 29 -6.34 4.06 2.27
N ALA A 30 -7.15 5.11 2.38
CA ALA A 30 -8.52 5.00 2.88
C ALA A 30 -9.37 4.10 1.97
N PHE A 31 -9.17 4.16 0.67
CA PHE A 31 -9.84 3.28 -0.28
C PHE A 31 -9.52 1.81 0.02
N THR A 32 -8.24 1.49 0.27
CA THR A 32 -7.83 0.14 0.65
C THR A 32 -8.48 -0.30 1.96
N ALA A 33 -8.46 0.56 2.95
CA ALA A 33 -8.97 0.26 4.30
C ALA A 33 -10.47 -0.07 4.31
N LEU A 34 -11.23 0.46 3.35
CA LEU A 34 -12.67 0.25 3.25
C LEU A 34 -13.06 -1.03 2.51
N GLN A 35 -12.10 -1.75 1.95
CA GLN A 35 -12.40 -2.92 1.12
C GLN A 35 -12.73 -4.15 1.96
N LYS A 36 -13.60 -4.99 1.40
CA LYS A 36 -13.97 -6.25 2.04
C LYS A 36 -12.74 -7.10 2.29
N GLY A 37 -12.58 -7.55 3.51
CA GLY A 37 -11.45 -8.39 3.91
C GLY A 37 -10.29 -7.62 4.51
N CYS A 38 -10.22 -6.30 4.32
CA CYS A 38 -9.19 -5.49 4.96
C CYS A 38 -9.58 -5.25 6.42
N GLU A 39 -8.85 -5.88 7.33
CA GLU A 39 -9.12 -5.80 8.77
C GLU A 39 -8.30 -4.70 9.45
N ARG A 40 -7.11 -4.42 8.92
CA ARG A 40 -6.23 -3.41 9.49
C ARG A 40 -5.26 -2.91 8.42
N LEU A 41 -4.97 -1.62 8.47
CA LEU A 41 -3.97 -1.02 7.59
C LEU A 41 -3.24 0.07 8.38
N GLU A 42 -1.92 0.01 8.36
CA GLU A 42 -1.08 1.00 9.03
C GLU A 42 -0.01 1.49 8.06
N ARG A 43 0.23 2.79 8.10
CA ARG A 43 1.27 3.44 7.29
C ARG A 43 2.33 4.01 8.21
N SER A 44 3.58 3.77 7.87
CA SER A 44 4.71 4.31 8.64
C SER A 44 5.83 4.72 7.69
N ILE A 45 6.78 5.46 8.24
CA ILE A 45 7.97 5.90 7.52
C ILE A 45 9.16 5.31 8.22
N SER A 46 10.11 4.77 7.46
CA SER A 46 11.30 4.14 8.02
C SER A 46 12.07 5.15 8.89
N HIS A 47 12.47 4.69 10.08
CA HIS A 47 13.29 5.50 10.97
C HIS A 47 14.71 5.70 10.40
N GLU A 48 15.23 4.70 9.71
CA GLU A 48 16.59 4.74 9.14
C GLU A 48 16.64 5.48 7.81
N ASN A 49 15.56 5.47 7.04
CA ASN A 49 15.53 6.09 5.72
C ASN A 49 14.21 6.83 5.51
N PRO A 50 14.23 8.18 5.59
CA PRO A 50 12.99 8.97 5.47
C PRO A 50 12.36 8.92 4.08
N ASN A 51 13.02 8.31 3.10
CA ASN A 51 12.47 8.12 1.77
C ASN A 51 11.77 6.75 1.60
N HIS A 52 11.73 5.93 2.65
CA HIS A 52 11.01 4.66 2.63
C HIS A 52 9.67 4.78 3.36
N ILE A 53 8.58 4.53 2.64
CA ILE A 53 7.24 4.45 3.20
C ILE A 53 6.82 2.99 3.29
N LEU A 54 6.15 2.62 4.37
CA LEU A 54 5.75 1.25 4.63
C LEU A 54 4.24 1.19 4.87
N LEU A 55 3.61 0.17 4.28
CA LEU A 55 2.23 -0.19 4.60
C LEU A 55 2.23 -1.61 5.15
N THR A 56 1.52 -1.80 6.24
CA THR A 56 1.28 -3.11 6.82
C THR A 56 -0.23 -3.33 6.82
N GLU A 57 -0.67 -4.38 6.14
CA GLU A 57 -2.09 -4.65 5.97
C GLU A 57 -2.40 -6.04 6.52
N LEU A 58 -3.53 -6.17 7.23
CA LEU A 58 -4.05 -7.45 7.65
C LEU A 58 -5.35 -7.72 6.87
N TRP A 59 -5.37 -8.84 6.16
CA TRP A 59 -6.51 -9.26 5.34
C TRP A 59 -7.06 -10.60 5.86
N SER A 60 -8.36 -10.79 5.75
CA SER A 60 -8.98 -12.03 6.20
C SER A 60 -8.52 -13.23 5.38
N SER A 61 -8.15 -13.03 4.09
CA SER A 61 -7.60 -14.08 3.24
C SER A 61 -6.81 -13.47 2.08
N LYS A 62 -5.93 -14.30 1.48
CA LYS A 62 -5.18 -13.91 0.28
C LYS A 62 -6.14 -13.69 -0.89
N GLU A 63 -7.20 -14.50 -0.99
CA GLU A 63 -8.20 -14.39 -2.06
C GLU A 63 -8.90 -13.05 -2.04
N GLU A 64 -9.25 -12.54 -0.87
CA GLU A 64 -9.89 -11.22 -0.76
C GLU A 64 -8.92 -10.10 -1.13
N TRP A 65 -7.64 -10.24 -0.77
CA TRP A 65 -6.62 -9.30 -1.21
C TRP A 65 -6.45 -9.32 -2.72
N ASP A 66 -6.43 -10.52 -3.34
CA ASP A 66 -6.30 -10.64 -4.80
C ASP A 66 -7.43 -9.94 -5.53
N VAL A 67 -8.66 -10.11 -5.06
CA VAL A 67 -9.86 -9.46 -5.64
C VAL A 67 -9.73 -7.94 -5.51
N TYR A 68 -9.38 -7.46 -4.32
CA TYR A 68 -9.17 -6.04 -4.08
C TYR A 68 -8.07 -5.50 -5.01
N PHE A 69 -6.92 -6.16 -5.05
CA PHE A 69 -5.77 -5.63 -5.78
C PHE A 69 -6.05 -5.48 -7.28
N ALA A 70 -6.69 -6.47 -7.88
CA ALA A 70 -7.06 -6.41 -9.30
C ALA A 70 -8.03 -5.25 -9.58
N MET A 71 -9.04 -5.09 -8.73
CA MET A 71 -10.01 -4.00 -8.87
C MET A 71 -9.36 -2.64 -8.65
N ALA A 72 -8.55 -2.51 -7.60
CA ALA A 72 -7.89 -1.25 -7.26
C ALA A 72 -6.91 -0.82 -8.36
N LYS A 73 -6.20 -1.79 -8.95
CA LYS A 73 -5.31 -1.49 -10.07
C LYS A 73 -6.07 -0.85 -11.22
N THR A 74 -7.20 -1.44 -11.59
CA THR A 74 -8.04 -0.90 -12.67
C THR A 74 -8.53 0.51 -12.35
N VAL A 75 -9.11 0.71 -11.17
CA VAL A 75 -9.62 2.01 -10.75
C VAL A 75 -8.52 3.07 -10.71
N ARG A 76 -7.39 2.73 -10.11
CA ARG A 76 -6.27 3.68 -9.95
C ARG A 76 -5.54 3.94 -11.26
N ASP A 77 -5.52 3.00 -12.18
CA ASP A 77 -4.98 3.23 -13.53
C ASP A 77 -5.89 4.18 -14.30
N GLU A 78 -7.19 3.94 -14.27
CA GLU A 78 -8.17 4.74 -15.02
C GLU A 78 -8.26 6.17 -14.53
N ASN A 79 -8.15 6.41 -13.22
CA ASN A 79 -8.25 7.76 -12.67
C ASN A 79 -6.89 8.49 -12.59
N GLY A 80 -5.80 7.84 -13.02
CA GLY A 80 -4.46 8.42 -13.03
C GLY A 80 -3.71 8.38 -11.70
N TRP A 81 -4.31 7.81 -10.65
CA TRP A 81 -3.67 7.76 -9.34
C TRP A 81 -2.36 6.96 -9.37
N ASN A 82 -2.38 5.78 -10.03
CA ASN A 82 -1.18 4.95 -10.13
C ASN A 82 -0.04 5.64 -10.89
N ALA A 83 -0.35 6.31 -11.99
CA ALA A 83 0.68 7.03 -12.75
C ALA A 83 1.33 8.13 -11.90
N ARG A 84 0.52 8.87 -11.13
CA ARG A 84 1.03 9.91 -10.24
C ARG A 84 1.90 9.31 -9.14
N PHE A 85 1.46 8.19 -8.57
CA PHE A 85 2.18 7.50 -7.50
C PHE A 85 3.55 7.01 -8.00
N LEU A 86 3.57 6.27 -9.11
CA LEU A 86 4.80 5.72 -9.67
C LEU A 86 5.80 6.81 -10.08
N HIS A 87 5.30 7.96 -10.50
CA HIS A 87 6.17 9.09 -10.85
C HIS A 87 6.97 9.61 -9.66
N LEU A 88 6.44 9.48 -8.46
CA LEU A 88 7.07 9.96 -7.23
C LEU A 88 8.06 8.95 -6.62
N LEU A 89 8.03 7.70 -7.10
CA LEU A 89 8.86 6.61 -6.58
C LEU A 89 10.08 6.36 -7.45
N GLU A 90 11.11 5.76 -6.84
CA GLU A 90 12.24 5.24 -7.59
C GLU A 90 11.77 4.10 -8.50
N GLU A 91 12.49 3.87 -9.61
CA GLU A 91 12.23 2.75 -10.50
C GLU A 91 12.31 1.45 -9.69
N ASP A 92 11.32 0.56 -9.89
CA ASP A 92 11.21 -0.69 -9.13
C ASP A 92 11.20 -0.49 -7.61
N GLY A 93 10.74 0.69 -7.17
CA GLY A 93 10.77 1.06 -5.75
C GLY A 93 9.67 0.44 -4.89
N VAL A 94 8.68 -0.24 -5.48
CA VAL A 94 7.60 -0.88 -4.72
C VAL A 94 7.89 -2.36 -4.57
N GLN A 95 7.84 -2.86 -3.33
CA GLN A 95 7.96 -4.28 -3.05
C GLN A 95 6.77 -4.72 -2.21
N ILE A 96 6.21 -5.89 -2.55
CA ILE A 96 5.08 -6.47 -1.84
C ILE A 96 5.47 -7.86 -1.38
N THR A 97 5.32 -8.12 -0.07
CA THR A 97 5.62 -9.41 0.54
C THR A 97 4.39 -9.89 1.30
N PHE A 98 4.12 -11.18 1.22
CA PHE A 98 2.99 -11.81 1.91
C PHE A 98 3.49 -12.74 3.00
N SER A 99 2.79 -12.74 4.13
CA SER A 99 3.04 -13.71 5.19
C SER A 99 1.70 -14.13 5.80
N GLU A 100 1.60 -15.39 6.20
CA GLU A 100 0.41 -15.89 6.88
C GLU A 100 0.47 -15.53 8.34
N MET A 101 -0.66 -15.05 8.88
CA MET A 101 -0.76 -14.78 10.31
C MET A 101 -0.71 -16.11 11.06
N ASP A 102 0.30 -16.30 11.85
CA ASP A 102 0.44 -17.49 12.69
C ASP A 102 -0.25 -17.28 14.04
N LYS A 103 0.19 -16.27 14.77
CA LYS A 103 -0.31 -16.06 16.14
C LYS A 103 -0.16 -14.59 16.55
N SER A 104 -1.20 -14.08 17.20
CA SER A 104 -1.14 -12.77 17.86
C SER A 104 -0.66 -13.01 19.30
N LEU A 105 0.43 -12.39 19.67
CA LEU A 105 1.08 -12.62 20.97
C LEU A 105 0.79 -11.48 21.96
#